data_6f96c9b67f505307f4f08546962230cd
#
_entry.id   6f96c9b67f505307f4f08546962230cd
#
_cell.length_a   1.000
_cell.length_b   1.000
_cell.length_c   1.000
_cell.angle_alpha   90.00
_cell.angle_beta   90.00
_cell.angle_gamma   90.00
#
_symmetry.space_group_name_H-M   'P 1'
#
loop_
_entity.id
_entity.type
_entity.pdbx_description
1 polymer ?
#
loop_
_entity_poly.entity_id
_entity_poly.type
_entity_poly.pdbx_seq_one_letter_code
_entity_poly.pdbx_strand_id
1 'polypeptide(L)'
;KSKIIEFPHLRALLEQGEMEQADAFLGHPHILTGPVLHGHRLGRTLGIPTANLAWPANLVVPRRGVYAVRVALDGHACTAVTNVGTRPTVSGQGINAETWLLDYTGDLYGREITLEFHKFLRPERKFASLEEMRREIQKNARQVREYFSPQ
;
A
#
# COMPACT_ATOMS: atom_id res chain seq x y z
N LYS A 1 -6.44 14.31 25.58
CA LYS A 1 -7.44 13.28 25.86
C LYS A 1 -6.95 11.94 25.38
N SER A 2 -6.97 10.99 26.29
CA SER A 2 -6.45 9.65 25.99
C SER A 2 -7.37 8.90 25.04
N LYS A 3 -6.74 8.15 24.14
CA LYS A 3 -7.45 7.27 23.21
C LYS A 3 -7.00 5.83 23.32
N ILE A 4 -6.26 5.51 24.37
CA ILE A 4 -5.65 4.20 24.49
C ILE A 4 -6.64 3.06 24.60
N ILE A 5 -7.84 3.34 25.04
CA ILE A 5 -8.85 2.31 25.22
C ILE A 5 -9.53 1.90 23.92
N GLU A 6 -9.18 2.54 22.82
CA GLU A 6 -9.91 2.38 21.56
C GLU A 6 -9.22 1.45 20.59
N PHE A 7 -8.20 0.69 21.02
CA PHE A 7 -7.51 -0.22 20.12
C PHE A 7 -8.42 -1.24 19.42
N PRO A 8 -9.39 -1.87 20.10
CA PRO A 8 -10.26 -2.81 19.38
C PRO A 8 -11.07 -2.13 18.28
N HIS A 9 -11.49 -0.89 18.50
CA HIS A 9 -12.22 -0.14 17.48
C HIS A 9 -11.32 0.18 16.30
N LEU A 10 -10.09 0.63 16.57
CA LEU A 10 -9.13 0.93 15.54
C LEU A 10 -8.82 -0.33 14.70
N ARG A 11 -8.60 -1.45 15.38
CA ARG A 11 -8.32 -2.71 14.68
C ARG A 11 -9.48 -3.07 13.74
N ALA A 12 -10.72 -2.91 14.21
CA ALA A 12 -11.89 -3.22 13.40
C ALA A 12 -11.95 -2.35 12.16
N LEU A 13 -11.65 -1.05 12.30
CA LEU A 13 -11.64 -0.15 11.15
C LEU A 13 -10.58 -0.58 10.11
N LEU A 14 -9.39 -0.92 10.59
CA LEU A 14 -8.31 -1.36 9.69
C LEU A 14 -8.67 -2.65 8.98
N GLU A 15 -9.22 -3.62 9.70
CA GLU A 15 -9.55 -4.92 9.13
C GLU A 15 -10.71 -4.84 8.14
N GLN A 16 -11.54 -3.82 8.26
CA GLN A 16 -12.64 -3.59 7.33
C GLN A 16 -12.24 -2.72 6.14
N GLY A 17 -11.04 -2.16 6.17
CA GLY A 17 -10.57 -1.29 5.11
C GLY A 17 -11.08 0.15 5.22
N GLU A 18 -11.63 0.53 6.39
CA GLU A 18 -12.11 1.89 6.63
C GLU A 18 -10.93 2.78 6.98
N MET A 19 -10.05 2.96 6.02
CA MET A 19 -8.76 3.60 6.24
C MET A 19 -8.90 5.07 6.59
N GLU A 20 -9.81 5.78 5.92
CA GLU A 20 -10.01 7.19 6.21
C GLU A 20 -10.49 7.41 7.64
N GLN A 21 -11.38 6.54 8.11
CA GLN A 21 -11.86 6.63 9.48
C GLN A 21 -10.77 6.25 10.48
N ALA A 22 -9.98 5.23 10.15
CA ALA A 22 -8.87 4.83 11.01
C ALA A 22 -7.86 5.95 11.14
N ASP A 23 -7.52 6.60 10.02
CA ASP A 23 -6.57 7.70 10.02
C ASP A 23 -7.10 8.90 10.82
N ALA A 24 -8.40 9.20 10.69
CA ALA A 24 -9.02 10.26 11.48
C ALA A 24 -8.97 9.93 12.97
N PHE A 25 -9.22 8.67 13.32
CA PHE A 25 -9.18 8.22 14.70
C PHE A 25 -7.78 8.32 15.30
N LEU A 26 -6.76 7.95 14.49
CA LEU A 26 -5.37 8.03 14.91
C LEU A 26 -4.85 9.46 14.97
N GLY A 27 -5.40 10.36 14.18
CA GLY A 27 -4.90 11.71 14.02
C GLY A 27 -3.75 11.80 13.02
N HIS A 28 -3.46 10.72 12.32
CA HIS A 28 -2.43 10.67 11.28
C HIS A 28 -2.67 9.43 10.42
N PRO A 29 -2.09 9.37 9.20
CA PRO A 29 -2.25 8.18 8.37
C PRO A 29 -1.64 6.93 9.02
N HIS A 30 -2.24 5.80 8.73
CA HIS A 30 -1.67 4.51 9.10
C HIS A 30 -0.41 4.29 8.25
N ILE A 31 0.70 3.97 8.88
CA ILE A 31 1.98 3.90 8.16
C ILE A 31 2.63 2.53 8.27
N LEU A 32 3.41 2.21 7.24
CA LEU A 32 4.29 1.04 7.22
C LEU A 32 5.65 1.52 6.75
N THR A 33 6.67 1.33 7.59
CA THR A 33 8.04 1.69 7.24
C THR A 33 8.89 0.43 7.17
N GLY A 34 9.72 0.32 6.17
CA GLY A 34 10.62 -0.81 6.06
C GLY A 34 11.48 -0.76 4.83
N PRO A 35 12.41 -1.72 4.72
CA PRO A 35 13.27 -1.79 3.54
C PRO A 35 12.52 -2.36 2.35
N VAL A 36 12.85 -1.86 1.18
CA VAL A 36 12.29 -2.38 -0.06
C VAL A 36 12.94 -3.70 -0.38
N LEU A 37 12.13 -4.73 -0.58
CA LEU A 37 12.57 -6.09 -0.87
C LEU A 37 12.37 -6.40 -2.35
N HIS A 38 13.07 -7.42 -2.83
CA HIS A 38 12.77 -7.97 -4.15
C HIS A 38 11.39 -8.62 -4.12
N GLY A 39 10.63 -8.43 -5.19
CA GLY A 39 9.32 -9.03 -5.33
C GLY A 39 9.14 -9.54 -6.74
N HIS A 40 7.89 -9.76 -7.10
CA HIS A 40 7.57 -10.10 -8.48
C HIS A 40 7.87 -8.91 -9.37
N ARG A 41 8.42 -9.16 -10.56
CA ARG A 41 8.82 -8.09 -11.46
C ARG A 41 7.70 -7.70 -12.43
N LEU A 42 6.45 -7.88 -12.02
CA LEU A 42 5.32 -7.54 -12.87
C LEU A 42 5.26 -6.06 -13.19
N GLY A 43 5.57 -5.21 -12.20
CA GLY A 43 5.59 -3.78 -12.42
C GLY A 43 6.59 -3.38 -13.49
N ARG A 44 7.77 -4.03 -13.50
CA ARG A 44 8.76 -3.77 -14.54
C ARG A 44 8.22 -4.14 -15.92
N THR A 45 7.54 -5.29 -16.01
CA THR A 45 6.90 -5.72 -17.25
C THR A 45 5.85 -4.72 -17.71
N LEU A 46 5.14 -4.11 -16.76
CA LEU A 46 4.13 -3.10 -17.06
C LEU A 46 4.70 -1.71 -17.26
N GLY A 47 6.01 -1.54 -17.06
CA GLY A 47 6.65 -0.24 -17.20
C GLY A 47 6.44 0.69 -16.02
N ILE A 48 6.09 0.14 -14.85
CA ILE A 48 5.82 0.92 -13.65
C ILE A 48 6.77 0.47 -12.55
N PRO A 49 7.52 1.40 -11.91
CA PRO A 49 8.40 1.01 -10.81
C PRO A 49 7.61 0.43 -9.64
N THR A 50 8.11 -0.64 -9.05
CA THR A 50 7.46 -1.27 -7.90
C THR A 50 8.42 -1.37 -6.73
N ALA A 51 7.85 -1.34 -5.53
CA ALA A 51 8.56 -1.56 -4.29
C ALA A 51 7.75 -2.53 -3.45
N ASN A 52 8.42 -3.48 -2.82
CA ASN A 52 7.78 -4.51 -2.00
C ASN A 52 8.25 -4.38 -0.57
N LEU A 53 7.31 -4.28 0.36
CA LEU A 53 7.61 -4.28 1.80
C LEU A 53 6.92 -5.45 2.45
N ALA A 54 7.66 -6.18 3.29
CA ALA A 54 7.06 -7.23 4.11
C ALA A 54 6.28 -6.57 5.25
N TRP A 55 5.13 -7.14 5.58
CA TRP A 55 4.33 -6.65 6.70
C TRP A 55 4.86 -7.29 7.98
N PRO A 56 5.22 -6.48 9.00
CA PRO A 56 5.72 -7.04 10.25
C PRO A 56 4.65 -7.89 10.94
N ALA A 57 5.08 -9.01 11.55
CA ALA A 57 4.15 -9.94 12.17
C ALA A 57 3.38 -9.32 13.34
N ASN A 58 3.98 -8.32 13.99
CA ASN A 58 3.37 -7.69 15.16
C ASN A 58 2.52 -6.45 14.83
N LEU A 59 2.35 -6.15 13.55
CA LEU A 59 1.57 -4.99 13.12
C LEU A 59 0.25 -5.46 12.54
N VAL A 60 -0.84 -4.79 12.90
CA VAL A 60 -2.16 -5.13 12.39
C VAL A 60 -2.18 -5.02 10.88
N VAL A 61 -2.70 -6.06 10.23
CA VAL A 61 -2.84 -6.07 8.77
C VAL A 61 -4.20 -5.44 8.43
N PRO A 62 -4.23 -4.39 7.62
CA PRO A 62 -5.51 -3.84 7.18
C PRO A 62 -6.17 -4.80 6.18
N ARG A 63 -7.40 -4.50 5.80
CA ARG A 63 -8.10 -5.31 4.82
C ARG A 63 -7.23 -5.49 3.58
N ARG A 64 -7.12 -6.71 3.09
CA ARG A 64 -6.34 -6.98 1.88
C ARG A 64 -7.03 -6.35 0.68
N GLY A 65 -6.21 -5.76 -0.17
CA GLY A 65 -6.71 -5.09 -1.35
C GLY A 65 -5.82 -3.93 -1.73
N VAL A 66 -6.35 -3.03 -2.51
CA VAL A 66 -5.60 -1.95 -3.14
C VAL A 66 -5.93 -0.62 -2.49
N TYR A 67 -4.89 0.17 -2.21
CA TYR A 67 -4.99 1.42 -1.47
C TYR A 67 -4.34 2.58 -2.21
N ALA A 68 -4.88 3.77 -2.00
CA ALA A 68 -4.21 5.02 -2.33
C ALA A 68 -3.21 5.31 -1.21
N VAL A 69 -1.96 5.49 -1.56
CA VAL A 69 -0.85 5.59 -0.61
C VAL A 69 0.05 6.77 -0.99
N ARG A 70 0.57 7.45 0.03
CA ARG A 70 1.65 8.42 -0.17
C ARG A 70 2.94 7.77 0.32
N VAL A 71 3.99 7.88 -0.47
CA VAL A 71 5.29 7.30 -0.16
C VAL A 71 6.26 8.40 0.22
N ALA A 72 6.87 8.29 1.40
CA ALA A 72 7.91 9.21 1.83
C ALA A 72 9.27 8.54 1.63
N LEU A 73 10.19 9.26 1.00
CA LEU A 73 11.49 8.74 0.60
C LEU A 73 12.49 9.89 0.53
N ASP A 74 13.49 9.89 1.42
CA ASP A 74 14.58 10.87 1.42
C ASP A 74 14.08 12.32 1.33
N GLY A 75 13.07 12.66 2.12
CA GLY A 75 12.53 14.00 2.12
C GLY A 75 11.62 14.33 0.94
N HIS A 76 11.42 13.38 0.04
CA HIS A 76 10.49 13.52 -1.08
C HIS A 76 9.24 12.70 -0.82
N ALA A 77 8.15 13.11 -1.44
CA ALA A 77 6.91 12.36 -1.35
C ALA A 77 6.38 12.13 -2.76
N CYS A 78 5.87 10.93 -2.98
CA CYS A 78 5.16 10.64 -4.22
C CYS A 78 3.93 9.82 -3.88
N THR A 79 3.01 9.71 -4.82
CA THR A 79 1.80 8.92 -4.62
C THR A 79 1.98 7.54 -5.23
N ALA A 80 1.19 6.59 -4.77
CA ALA A 80 1.36 5.20 -5.19
C ALA A 80 0.06 4.42 -5.05
N VAL A 81 0.01 3.33 -5.80
CA VAL A 81 -1.04 2.32 -5.69
C VAL A 81 -0.40 1.14 -4.95
N THR A 82 -0.96 0.75 -3.82
CA THR A 82 -0.39 -0.33 -3.01
C THR A 82 -1.38 -1.47 -2.87
N ASN A 83 -0.93 -2.68 -3.18
CA ASN A 83 -1.71 -3.89 -2.94
C ASN A 83 -1.20 -4.57 -1.68
N VAL A 84 -2.09 -4.74 -0.70
CA VAL A 84 -1.81 -5.52 0.51
C VAL A 84 -2.32 -6.93 0.27
N GLY A 85 -1.40 -7.89 0.21
CA GLY A 85 -1.76 -9.25 -0.11
C GLY A 85 -0.78 -10.26 0.46
N THR A 86 -1.03 -11.51 0.17
CA THR A 86 -0.16 -12.59 0.66
C THR A 86 1.03 -12.79 -0.27
N ARG A 87 2.11 -13.30 0.30
CA ARG A 87 3.28 -13.71 -0.47
C ARG A 87 3.84 -14.99 0.13
N PRO A 88 4.43 -15.88 -0.69
CA PRO A 88 5.12 -17.06 -0.16
C PRO A 88 6.35 -16.66 0.65
N THR A 89 6.59 -17.37 1.74
CA THR A 89 7.78 -17.20 2.56
C THR A 89 8.35 -18.58 2.87
N VAL A 90 9.56 -18.61 3.45
CA VAL A 90 10.21 -19.91 3.80
C VAL A 90 9.38 -20.69 4.82
N SER A 91 8.64 -19.99 5.67
CA SER A 91 7.87 -20.66 6.73
C SER A 91 6.38 -20.74 6.43
N GLY A 92 5.97 -20.42 5.18
CA GLY A 92 4.57 -20.46 4.80
C GLY A 92 4.17 -19.24 3.99
N GLN A 93 3.18 -18.49 4.47
CA GLN A 93 2.75 -17.27 3.82
C GLN A 93 2.89 -16.07 4.75
N GLY A 94 3.34 -14.95 4.19
CA GLY A 94 3.35 -13.68 4.89
C GLY A 94 2.48 -12.67 4.17
N ILE A 95 2.44 -11.45 4.70
CA ILE A 95 1.72 -10.34 4.08
C ILE A 95 2.74 -9.40 3.46
N ASN A 96 2.40 -8.88 2.30
CA ASN A 96 3.29 -8.04 1.52
C ASN A 96 2.53 -6.81 1.03
N ALA A 97 3.20 -5.67 1.04
CA ALA A 97 2.68 -4.45 0.44
C ALA A 97 3.44 -4.22 -0.86
N GLU A 98 2.80 -4.54 -1.97
CA GLU A 98 3.39 -4.31 -3.29
C GLU A 98 2.91 -2.95 -3.79
N THR A 99 3.85 -2.04 -4.01
CA THR A 99 3.56 -0.64 -4.26
C THR A 99 4.04 -0.21 -5.64
N TRP A 100 3.10 0.29 -6.45
CA TRP A 100 3.41 0.87 -7.76
C TRP A 100 3.54 2.36 -7.58
N LEU A 101 4.77 2.87 -7.77
CA LEU A 101 5.08 4.28 -7.57
C LEU A 101 4.67 5.07 -8.80
N LEU A 102 3.92 6.14 -8.58
CA LEU A 102 3.51 7.03 -9.65
C LEU A 102 4.48 8.20 -9.71
N ASP A 103 4.83 8.61 -10.92
CA ASP A 103 5.69 9.78 -11.15
C ASP A 103 7.05 9.66 -10.46
N TYR A 104 7.59 8.44 -10.40
CA TYR A 104 8.90 8.19 -9.84
C TYR A 104 9.67 7.24 -10.77
N THR A 105 10.96 7.47 -10.92
CA THR A 105 11.84 6.58 -11.66
C THR A 105 13.05 6.27 -10.78
N GLY A 106 13.58 5.06 -10.92
CA GLY A 106 14.76 4.63 -10.18
C GLY A 106 14.52 3.31 -9.47
N ASP A 107 15.60 2.77 -8.92
CA ASP A 107 15.56 1.51 -8.18
C ASP A 107 15.59 1.82 -6.68
N LEU A 108 14.64 1.28 -5.97
CA LEU A 108 14.51 1.50 -4.53
C LEU A 108 14.95 0.30 -3.70
N TYR A 109 15.41 -0.77 -4.34
CA TYR A 109 15.78 -1.97 -3.62
C TYR A 109 16.77 -1.68 -2.49
N GLY A 110 16.48 -2.17 -1.30
CA GLY A 110 17.32 -2.01 -0.13
C GLY A 110 17.16 -0.69 0.60
N ARG A 111 16.46 0.26 0.02
CA ARG A 111 16.22 1.56 0.67
C ARG A 111 15.01 1.47 1.60
N GLU A 112 15.05 2.25 2.66
CA GLU A 112 13.92 2.32 3.57
C GLU A 112 12.93 3.36 3.08
N ILE A 113 11.66 2.98 3.00
CA ILE A 113 10.60 3.91 2.62
C ILE A 113 9.46 3.80 3.63
N THR A 114 8.61 4.82 3.64
CA THR A 114 7.43 4.85 4.50
C THR A 114 6.20 4.97 3.61
N LEU A 115 5.26 4.06 3.80
CA LEU A 115 3.97 4.10 3.11
C LEU A 115 2.93 4.67 4.06
N GLU A 116 2.21 5.71 3.60
CA GLU A 116 1.09 6.28 4.33
C GLU A 116 -0.19 5.86 3.64
N PHE A 117 -1.02 5.09 4.34
CA PHE A 117 -2.25 4.55 3.76
C PHE A 117 -3.38 5.55 3.94
N HIS A 118 -4.03 5.93 2.85
CA HIS A 118 -5.06 6.98 2.88
C HIS A 118 -6.46 6.48 2.53
N LYS A 119 -6.59 5.61 1.54
CA LYS A 119 -7.93 5.20 1.13
C LYS A 119 -7.91 3.81 0.51
N PHE A 120 -8.87 2.98 0.91
CA PHE A 120 -9.10 1.67 0.30
C PHE A 120 -9.82 1.86 -1.03
N LEU A 121 -9.28 1.29 -2.08
CA LEU A 121 -9.85 1.43 -3.42
C LEU A 121 -10.68 0.24 -3.85
N ARG A 122 -10.16 -0.97 -3.62
CA ARG A 122 -10.86 -2.20 -4.03
C ARG A 122 -10.23 -3.43 -3.42
N PRO A 123 -10.99 -4.54 -3.29
CA PRO A 123 -10.41 -5.80 -2.83
C PRO A 123 -9.41 -6.35 -3.85
N GLU A 124 -8.62 -7.31 -3.40
CA GLU A 124 -7.75 -8.06 -4.30
C GLU A 124 -8.59 -8.79 -5.34
N ARG A 125 -8.02 -8.96 -6.54
CA ARG A 125 -8.65 -9.77 -7.56
C ARG A 125 -7.58 -10.41 -8.44
N LYS A 126 -7.96 -11.52 -9.04
CA LYS A 126 -7.11 -12.19 -10.02
C LYS A 126 -7.47 -11.70 -11.41
N PHE A 127 -6.46 -11.67 -12.27
CA PHE A 127 -6.65 -11.18 -13.63
C PHE A 127 -6.45 -12.32 -14.62
N ALA A 128 -7.24 -12.30 -15.68
CA ALA A 128 -7.15 -13.31 -16.72
C ALA A 128 -5.91 -13.10 -17.59
N SER A 129 -5.38 -11.88 -17.64
CA SER A 129 -4.23 -11.57 -18.48
C SER A 129 -3.46 -10.40 -17.92
N LEU A 130 -2.22 -10.22 -18.39
CA LEU A 130 -1.42 -9.06 -18.02
C LEU A 130 -2.05 -7.77 -18.53
N GLU A 131 -2.71 -7.84 -19.68
CA GLU A 131 -3.38 -6.67 -20.25
C GLU A 131 -4.53 -6.19 -19.34
N GLU A 132 -5.31 -7.14 -18.82
CA GLU A 132 -6.38 -6.80 -17.91
C GLU A 132 -5.83 -6.18 -16.63
N MET A 133 -4.74 -6.76 -16.11
CA MET A 133 -4.07 -6.23 -14.92
C MET A 133 -3.56 -4.81 -15.17
N ARG A 134 -2.93 -4.59 -16.33
CA ARG A 134 -2.42 -3.26 -16.69
C ARG A 134 -3.54 -2.22 -16.70
N ARG A 135 -4.67 -2.55 -17.31
CA ARG A 135 -5.79 -1.62 -17.38
C ARG A 135 -6.32 -1.28 -15.99
N GLU A 136 -6.39 -2.28 -15.13
CA GLU A 136 -6.88 -2.04 -13.77
C GLU A 136 -5.90 -1.19 -12.96
N ILE A 137 -4.61 -1.46 -13.08
CA ILE A 137 -3.60 -0.66 -12.38
C ILE A 137 -3.63 0.77 -12.87
N GLN A 138 -3.78 0.98 -14.17
CA GLN A 138 -3.88 2.33 -14.73
C GLN A 138 -5.12 3.06 -14.23
N LYS A 139 -6.22 2.34 -14.10
CA LYS A 139 -7.44 2.90 -13.52
C LYS A 139 -7.20 3.31 -12.07
N ASN A 140 -6.56 2.43 -11.29
CA ASN A 140 -6.24 2.74 -9.91
C ASN A 140 -5.29 3.92 -9.79
N ALA A 141 -4.32 4.02 -10.71
CA ALA A 141 -3.40 5.16 -10.73
C ALA A 141 -4.16 6.47 -10.92
N ARG A 142 -5.15 6.48 -11.83
CA ARG A 142 -5.98 7.68 -12.03
C ARG A 142 -6.75 8.01 -10.76
N GLN A 143 -7.30 6.99 -10.09
CA GLN A 143 -8.03 7.20 -8.83
C GLN A 143 -7.13 7.81 -7.76
N VAL A 144 -5.88 7.32 -7.66
CA VAL A 144 -4.93 7.84 -6.69
C VAL A 144 -4.57 9.28 -6.99
N ARG A 145 -4.28 9.58 -8.26
CA ARG A 145 -3.95 10.95 -8.64
C ARG A 145 -5.10 11.91 -8.35
N GLU A 146 -6.32 11.49 -8.62
CA GLU A 146 -7.50 12.28 -8.31
C GLU A 146 -7.65 12.50 -6.81
N TYR A 147 -7.45 11.44 -6.05
CA TYR A 147 -7.63 11.52 -4.59
C TYR A 147 -6.67 12.53 -3.96
N PHE A 148 -5.44 12.58 -4.44
CA PHE A 148 -4.43 13.48 -3.90
C PHE A 148 -4.34 14.82 -4.62
N SER A 149 -5.17 15.03 -5.61
CA SER A 149 -5.17 16.33 -6.32
C SER A 149 -5.61 17.44 -5.41
N PRO A 150 -5.00 18.64 -5.54
CA PRO A 150 -5.47 19.81 -4.80
C PRO A 150 -6.89 20.18 -5.21
N GLN A 151 -7.67 20.61 -4.23
CA GLN A 151 -9.04 21.07 -4.47
C GLN A 151 -9.10 22.53 -4.78
#